data_ab9b48834efdd0cafd39bed1ba8d39b0
#
_entry.id   ab9b48834efdd0cafd39bed1ba8d39b0
#
_cell.length_a   1.000
_cell.length_b   1.000
_cell.length_c   1.000
_cell.angle_alpha   90.00
_cell.angle_beta   90.00
_cell.angle_gamma   90.00
#
_symmetry.space_group_name_H-M   'P 1'
#
loop_
_entity.id
_entity.type
_entity.pdbx_description
1 polymer ?
#
loop_
_entity_poly.entity_id
_entity_poly.type
_entity_poly.pdbx_seq_one_letter_code
_entity_poly.pdbx_strand_id
1 'polypeptide(L)'
;MTKAEEKPVLFPKLPDVCVRCATCMAACPVSRVTPRFPGPKQAGPGAQRFRSASEASVDDWIELCTSCHLCDMVCPAGVPISELNLMAKAKYMNERGRTFRDWLLVRSDLFGELAARFSKIVNPLMKNGAVRWLLDALLRIDRRRDLPGYEYPTFHRWFRTRPAPEGGRRKVAYFYGCFTNTNETDVGKAAVEVLEAHGLAVVVPPQRCCGIPRLGVGDLPGAREMGGRNIALLLPTVREGIDIVFSSTSCGLMLRHEYGRILNLPGAEELAGRLFDICEFLLRLHEEEKSAVTFRPRSMKAAYFAPCHLRSLDIGLPALELLRLVPGLDVRLLEADCCGLGGLYGFKKEKFTIAEEIGKDLTEAVDRMKPDIILTDCEGCRMQIRHLTGLRVLHPVQLLRDALG
;
A
#
# COMPACT_ATOMS: atom_id res chain seq x y z
N MET A 1 36.65 -11.84 11.57
CA MET A 1 35.16 -11.70 11.71
C MET A 1 34.51 -12.60 10.67
N THR A 2 34.14 -13.80 11.07
CA THR A 2 33.49 -14.82 10.23
C THR A 2 32.12 -14.35 9.83
N LYS A 3 31.86 -14.25 8.50
CA LYS A 3 30.50 -14.08 7.96
C LYS A 3 29.65 -15.22 8.50
N ALA A 4 28.66 -14.90 9.33
CA ALA A 4 27.63 -15.84 9.69
C ALA A 4 26.94 -16.27 8.38
N GLU A 5 27.08 -17.53 8.02
CA GLU A 5 26.32 -18.14 6.95
C GLU A 5 24.83 -18.02 7.31
N GLU A 6 24.12 -17.07 6.68
CA GLU A 6 22.67 -17.05 6.74
C GLU A 6 22.17 -18.36 6.17
N LYS A 7 21.63 -19.21 7.05
CA LYS A 7 20.93 -20.43 6.63
C LYS A 7 19.90 -20.04 5.58
N PRO A 8 19.85 -20.74 4.44
CA PRO A 8 18.85 -20.46 3.42
C PRO A 8 17.47 -20.51 4.04
N VAL A 9 16.63 -19.51 3.74
CA VAL A 9 15.23 -19.45 4.18
C VAL A 9 14.56 -20.74 3.71
N LEU A 10 14.43 -21.70 4.61
CA LEU A 10 13.68 -22.92 4.33
C LEU A 10 12.24 -22.48 4.08
N PHE A 11 11.71 -22.86 2.90
CA PHE A 11 10.26 -22.79 2.69
C PHE A 11 9.59 -23.51 3.86
N PRO A 12 8.72 -22.85 4.64
CA PRO A 12 8.06 -23.54 5.72
C PRO A 12 7.40 -24.79 5.14
N LYS A 13 7.60 -25.96 5.76
CA LYS A 13 6.81 -27.15 5.45
C LYS A 13 5.41 -26.88 5.95
N LEU A 14 4.69 -26.00 5.23
CA LEU A 14 3.28 -25.77 5.48
C LEU A 14 2.58 -27.10 5.17
N PRO A 15 1.75 -27.61 6.09
CA PRO A 15 0.96 -28.78 5.80
C PRO A 15 0.15 -28.53 4.52
N ASP A 16 0.04 -29.52 3.66
CA ASP A 16 -0.72 -29.43 2.41
C ASP A 16 -2.22 -29.42 2.74
N VAL A 17 -2.69 -28.28 3.25
CA VAL A 17 -4.11 -28.06 3.59
C VAL A 17 -4.95 -27.61 2.40
N CYS A 18 -4.34 -27.47 1.21
CA CYS A 18 -5.05 -27.03 0.02
C CYS A 18 -6.02 -28.09 -0.49
N VAL A 19 -7.32 -27.82 -0.36
CA VAL A 19 -8.42 -28.70 -0.82
C VAL A 19 -8.68 -28.62 -2.34
N ARG A 20 -7.87 -27.87 -3.08
CA ARG A 20 -7.90 -27.72 -4.57
C ARG A 20 -9.22 -27.19 -5.15
N CYS A 21 -10.02 -26.47 -4.37
CA CYS A 21 -11.33 -25.91 -4.79
C CYS A 21 -11.23 -24.86 -5.92
N ALA A 22 -10.04 -24.30 -6.17
CA ALA A 22 -9.76 -23.28 -7.18
C ALA A 22 -10.43 -21.90 -6.96
N THR A 23 -11.08 -21.61 -5.84
CA THR A 23 -11.70 -20.31 -5.53
C THR A 23 -10.69 -19.16 -5.65
N CYS A 24 -9.45 -19.36 -5.23
CA CYS A 24 -8.38 -18.37 -5.37
C CYS A 24 -8.03 -18.04 -6.84
N MET A 25 -8.32 -18.93 -7.79
CA MET A 25 -8.11 -18.68 -9.22
C MET A 25 -9.10 -17.65 -9.74
N ALA A 26 -10.36 -17.73 -9.32
CA ALA A 26 -11.41 -16.79 -9.69
C ALA A 26 -11.15 -15.39 -9.10
N ALA A 27 -10.58 -15.32 -7.90
CA ALA A 27 -10.26 -14.05 -7.24
C ALA A 27 -8.97 -13.38 -7.76
N CYS A 28 -8.15 -14.08 -8.53
CA CYS A 28 -6.86 -13.54 -8.97
C CYS A 28 -7.00 -12.57 -10.15
N PRO A 29 -6.70 -11.27 -9.98
CA PRO A 29 -6.86 -10.31 -11.06
C PRO A 29 -5.89 -10.58 -12.24
N VAL A 30 -4.71 -11.14 -11.96
CA VAL A 30 -3.70 -11.42 -13.00
C VAL A 30 -4.08 -12.60 -13.84
N SER A 31 -4.46 -13.75 -13.22
CA SER A 31 -4.78 -14.96 -13.99
C SER A 31 -6.06 -14.83 -14.85
N ARG A 32 -6.92 -13.86 -14.53
CA ARG A 32 -8.12 -13.54 -15.34
C ARG A 32 -7.78 -12.86 -16.67
N VAL A 33 -6.67 -12.11 -16.72
CA VAL A 33 -6.32 -11.26 -17.88
C VAL A 33 -5.11 -11.75 -18.67
N THR A 34 -4.35 -12.71 -18.15
CA THR A 34 -3.20 -13.25 -18.88
C THR A 34 -2.95 -14.73 -18.57
N PRO A 35 -2.78 -15.59 -19.60
CA PRO A 35 -2.42 -17.00 -19.40
C PRO A 35 -0.96 -17.20 -18.98
N ARG A 36 -0.14 -16.13 -19.01
CA ARG A 36 1.28 -16.19 -18.61
C ARG A 36 1.47 -16.45 -17.12
N PHE A 37 0.47 -16.17 -16.30
CA PHE A 37 0.47 -16.49 -14.87
C PHE A 37 -0.44 -17.69 -14.60
N PRO A 38 0.09 -18.84 -14.11
CA PRO A 38 -0.69 -20.05 -13.92
C PRO A 38 -1.74 -19.94 -12.80
N GLY A 39 -1.77 -18.78 -12.11
CA GLY A 39 -2.70 -18.48 -11.04
C GLY A 39 -2.25 -18.95 -9.66
N PRO A 40 -2.90 -18.45 -8.60
CA PRO A 40 -2.43 -18.61 -7.22
C PRO A 40 -2.40 -20.05 -6.74
N LYS A 41 -3.33 -20.91 -7.18
CA LYS A 41 -3.36 -22.31 -6.79
C LYS A 41 -2.12 -23.07 -7.30
N GLN A 42 -1.76 -22.87 -8.56
CA GLN A 42 -0.59 -23.51 -9.16
C GLN A 42 0.70 -22.88 -8.65
N ALA A 43 0.76 -21.54 -8.64
CA ALA A 43 1.94 -20.80 -8.20
C ALA A 43 2.27 -20.97 -6.71
N GLY A 44 1.25 -21.02 -5.87
CA GLY A 44 1.38 -21.20 -4.43
C GLY A 44 1.47 -22.69 -4.05
N PRO A 45 0.39 -23.27 -3.50
CA PRO A 45 0.42 -24.61 -2.91
C PRO A 45 0.75 -25.72 -3.93
N GLY A 46 0.41 -25.55 -5.21
CA GLY A 46 0.73 -26.52 -6.25
C GLY A 46 2.22 -26.66 -6.47
N ALA A 47 2.90 -25.56 -6.76
CA ALA A 47 4.35 -25.53 -7.02
C ALA A 47 5.17 -25.75 -5.74
N GLN A 48 4.64 -25.38 -4.57
CA GLN A 48 5.35 -25.53 -3.29
C GLN A 48 5.77 -26.99 -3.01
N ARG A 49 5.02 -27.96 -3.47
CA ARG A 49 5.33 -29.38 -3.31
C ARG A 49 6.62 -29.81 -4.01
N PHE A 50 7.01 -29.06 -5.05
CA PHE A 50 8.18 -29.37 -5.89
C PHE A 50 9.33 -28.40 -5.67
N ARG A 51 9.16 -27.38 -4.82
CA ARG A 51 10.22 -26.43 -4.51
C ARG A 51 11.23 -27.05 -3.55
N SER A 52 12.48 -27.03 -3.95
CA SER A 52 13.62 -27.40 -3.13
C SER A 52 14.46 -26.16 -2.81
N ALA A 53 15.05 -26.14 -1.61
CA ALA A 53 15.98 -25.06 -1.22
C ALA A 53 17.30 -25.16 -1.99
N SER A 54 17.71 -26.36 -2.42
CA SER A 54 18.99 -26.65 -3.08
C SER A 54 18.96 -26.55 -4.61
N GLU A 55 17.76 -26.54 -5.21
CA GLU A 55 17.62 -26.51 -6.67
C GLU A 55 17.29 -25.10 -7.16
N ALA A 56 17.72 -24.77 -8.39
CA ALA A 56 17.39 -23.49 -9.00
C ALA A 56 15.88 -23.33 -9.19
N SER A 57 15.38 -22.10 -8.98
CA SER A 57 13.97 -21.80 -9.18
C SER A 57 13.61 -21.82 -10.65
N VAL A 58 12.53 -22.53 -10.97
CA VAL A 58 11.91 -22.58 -12.32
C VAL A 58 10.67 -21.70 -12.42
N ASP A 59 10.37 -20.92 -11.39
CA ASP A 59 9.15 -20.11 -11.24
C ASP A 59 9.23 -18.78 -12.03
N ASP A 60 9.52 -18.78 -13.31
CA ASP A 60 9.69 -17.57 -14.13
C ASP A 60 8.43 -16.70 -14.22
N TRP A 61 7.25 -17.31 -14.10
CA TRP A 61 5.95 -16.64 -14.06
C TRP A 61 5.64 -15.96 -12.72
N ILE A 62 6.41 -16.21 -11.64
CA ILE A 62 6.12 -15.69 -10.30
C ILE A 62 6.22 -14.16 -10.23
N GLU A 63 7.00 -13.53 -11.08
CA GLU A 63 7.08 -12.08 -11.19
C GLU A 63 5.77 -11.41 -11.58
N LEU A 64 4.83 -12.17 -12.16
CA LEU A 64 3.50 -11.68 -12.52
C LEU A 64 2.55 -11.60 -11.32
N CYS A 65 2.86 -12.25 -10.20
CA CYS A 65 2.10 -12.07 -8.98
C CYS A 65 2.24 -10.64 -8.44
N THR A 66 1.12 -9.94 -8.24
CA THR A 66 1.08 -8.56 -7.71
C THR A 66 1.17 -8.49 -6.19
N SER A 67 1.14 -9.62 -5.50
CA SER A 67 1.14 -9.70 -4.02
C SER A 67 -0.03 -8.92 -3.39
N CYS A 68 -1.22 -9.03 -3.98
CA CYS A 68 -2.44 -8.32 -3.55
C CYS A 68 -3.21 -9.02 -2.42
N HIS A 69 -2.84 -10.24 -2.03
CA HIS A 69 -3.43 -11.07 -0.98
C HIS A 69 -4.90 -11.51 -1.20
N LEU A 70 -5.54 -11.17 -2.31
CA LEU A 70 -6.93 -11.56 -2.57
C LEU A 70 -7.15 -13.08 -2.56
N CYS A 71 -6.12 -13.85 -2.95
CA CYS A 71 -6.17 -15.31 -2.93
C CYS A 71 -6.27 -15.89 -1.49
N ASP A 72 -5.65 -15.23 -0.52
CA ASP A 72 -5.70 -15.65 0.89
C ASP A 72 -7.09 -15.40 1.48
N MET A 73 -7.67 -14.24 1.18
CA MET A 73 -8.99 -13.82 1.69
C MET A 73 -10.11 -14.78 1.30
N VAL A 74 -10.05 -15.35 0.10
CA VAL A 74 -11.09 -16.24 -0.42
C VAL A 74 -10.78 -17.71 -0.18
N CYS A 75 -9.67 -18.04 0.48
CA CYS A 75 -9.27 -19.42 0.69
C CYS A 75 -10.05 -20.05 1.87
N PRO A 76 -10.97 -21.00 1.63
CA PRO A 76 -11.76 -21.60 2.72
C PRO A 76 -10.91 -22.48 3.65
N ALA A 77 -9.72 -22.90 3.20
CA ALA A 77 -8.78 -23.69 3.99
C ALA A 77 -7.68 -22.87 4.67
N GLY A 78 -7.71 -21.53 4.56
CA GLY A 78 -6.73 -20.64 5.17
C GLY A 78 -5.29 -20.83 4.68
N VAL A 79 -5.09 -21.29 3.44
CA VAL A 79 -3.74 -21.46 2.87
C VAL A 79 -3.11 -20.07 2.67
N PRO A 80 -1.91 -19.79 3.19
CA PRO A 80 -1.22 -18.51 3.01
C PRO A 80 -0.56 -18.43 1.62
N ILE A 81 -1.38 -18.37 0.56
CA ILE A 81 -0.96 -18.47 -0.83
C ILE A 81 -0.05 -17.31 -1.22
N SER A 82 -0.36 -16.09 -0.74
CA SER A 82 0.43 -14.90 -1.00
C SER A 82 1.84 -15.01 -0.40
N GLU A 83 1.96 -15.56 0.80
CA GLU A 83 3.25 -15.82 1.45
C GLU A 83 4.09 -16.81 0.62
N LEU A 84 3.48 -17.94 0.21
CA LEU A 84 4.15 -18.94 -0.67
C LEU A 84 4.65 -18.28 -1.96
N ASN A 85 3.84 -17.43 -2.58
CA ASN A 85 4.21 -16.72 -3.80
C ASN A 85 5.31 -15.68 -3.57
N LEU A 86 5.27 -14.95 -2.45
CA LEU A 86 6.31 -13.96 -2.11
C LEU A 86 7.65 -14.63 -1.81
N MET A 87 7.65 -15.76 -1.09
CA MET A 87 8.86 -16.55 -0.84
C MET A 87 9.44 -17.12 -2.12
N ALA A 88 8.60 -17.65 -3.02
CA ALA A 88 9.02 -18.12 -4.34
C ALA A 88 9.61 -16.99 -5.19
N LYS A 89 8.97 -15.82 -5.20
CA LYS A 89 9.48 -14.63 -5.88
C LYS A 89 10.83 -14.20 -5.32
N ALA A 90 10.98 -14.19 -4.01
CA ALA A 90 12.25 -13.83 -3.37
C ALA A 90 13.38 -14.78 -3.77
N LYS A 91 13.13 -16.09 -3.78
CA LYS A 91 14.11 -17.07 -4.24
C LYS A 91 14.48 -16.83 -5.70
N TYR A 92 13.49 -16.76 -6.59
CA TYR A 92 13.68 -16.53 -8.02
C TYR A 92 14.49 -15.26 -8.32
N MET A 93 14.16 -14.14 -7.64
CA MET A 93 14.84 -12.86 -7.82
C MET A 93 16.26 -12.84 -7.22
N ASN A 94 16.51 -13.58 -6.14
CA ASN A 94 17.84 -13.69 -5.56
C ASN A 94 18.80 -14.48 -6.46
N GLU A 95 18.31 -15.53 -7.13
CA GLU A 95 19.10 -16.35 -8.03
C GLU A 95 19.45 -15.65 -9.36
N ARG A 96 18.50 -14.87 -9.90
CA ARG A 96 18.69 -14.14 -11.18
C ARG A 96 19.27 -12.74 -11.05
N GLY A 97 19.30 -12.21 -9.85
CA GLY A 97 19.68 -10.82 -9.59
C GLY A 97 18.55 -9.83 -9.90
N ARG A 98 18.59 -8.70 -9.22
CA ARG A 98 17.62 -7.61 -9.42
C ARG A 98 18.09 -6.67 -10.49
N THR A 99 17.16 -6.17 -11.32
CA THR A 99 17.47 -5.18 -12.33
C THR A 99 17.84 -3.83 -11.69
N PHE A 100 18.64 -3.02 -12.39
CA PHE A 100 18.94 -1.64 -11.96
C PHE A 100 17.66 -0.81 -11.78
N ARG A 101 16.66 -1.02 -12.63
CA ARG A 101 15.33 -0.43 -12.49
C ARG A 101 14.71 -0.75 -11.13
N ASP A 102 14.69 -2.03 -10.74
CA ASP A 102 14.09 -2.44 -9.47
C ASP A 102 14.87 -1.87 -8.29
N TRP A 103 16.21 -1.85 -8.39
CA TRP A 103 17.07 -1.21 -7.40
C TRP A 103 16.74 0.28 -7.22
N LEU A 104 16.48 0.99 -8.31
CA LEU A 104 16.12 2.42 -8.30
C LEU A 104 14.71 2.63 -7.70
N LEU A 105 13.71 1.89 -8.19
CA LEU A 105 12.32 2.08 -7.82
C LEU A 105 12.04 1.77 -6.34
N VAL A 106 12.72 0.78 -5.75
CA VAL A 106 12.54 0.44 -4.32
C VAL A 106 13.19 1.43 -3.36
N ARG A 107 13.99 2.38 -3.87
CA ARG A 107 14.67 3.42 -3.09
C ARG A 107 14.05 4.80 -3.28
N SER A 108 12.79 4.84 -3.65
CA SER A 108 12.04 6.10 -3.80
C SER A 108 12.03 6.96 -2.52
N ASP A 109 12.21 6.37 -1.34
CA ASP A 109 12.38 7.06 -0.07
C ASP A 109 13.67 7.88 0.00
N LEU A 110 14.79 7.37 -0.52
CA LEU A 110 16.08 8.08 -0.53
C LEU A 110 16.09 9.24 -1.54
N PHE A 111 15.57 8.97 -2.73
CA PHE A 111 15.55 9.98 -3.81
C PHE A 111 14.38 10.96 -3.69
N GLY A 112 13.30 10.56 -3.00
CA GLY A 112 12.07 11.33 -2.87
C GLY A 112 12.26 12.69 -2.22
N GLU A 113 13.01 12.77 -1.12
CA GLU A 113 13.25 14.05 -0.45
C GLU A 113 14.09 15.02 -1.31
N LEU A 114 15.10 14.49 -2.01
CA LEU A 114 15.90 15.30 -2.95
C LEU A 114 15.04 15.74 -4.13
N ALA A 115 14.27 14.84 -4.73
CA ALA A 115 13.38 15.15 -5.83
C ALA A 115 12.30 16.16 -5.43
N ALA A 116 11.75 16.06 -4.22
CA ALA A 116 10.80 17.02 -3.67
C ALA A 116 11.42 18.42 -3.54
N ARG A 117 12.65 18.52 -3.03
CA ARG A 117 13.36 19.82 -2.94
C ARG A 117 13.52 20.51 -4.30
N PHE A 118 13.70 19.74 -5.35
CA PHE A 118 13.83 20.20 -6.73
C PHE A 118 12.57 19.96 -7.58
N SER A 119 11.40 19.85 -6.95
CA SER A 119 10.13 19.50 -7.61
C SER A 119 9.78 20.39 -8.79
N LYS A 120 10.11 21.69 -8.72
CA LYS A 120 9.90 22.66 -9.84
C LYS A 120 10.67 22.29 -11.10
N ILE A 121 11.77 21.55 -10.99
CA ILE A 121 12.59 21.08 -12.12
C ILE A 121 12.21 19.63 -12.44
N VAL A 122 12.14 18.78 -11.43
CA VAL A 122 11.91 17.34 -11.58
C VAL A 122 10.53 17.05 -12.20
N ASN A 123 9.48 17.73 -11.73
CA ASN A 123 8.12 17.47 -12.23
C ASN A 123 7.94 17.77 -13.72
N PRO A 124 8.40 18.91 -14.27
CA PRO A 124 8.38 19.13 -15.73
C PRO A 124 9.21 18.11 -16.50
N LEU A 125 10.40 17.74 -16.00
CA LEU A 125 11.25 16.73 -16.64
C LEU A 125 10.55 15.36 -16.70
N MET A 126 9.89 14.95 -15.63
CA MET A 126 9.13 13.70 -15.55
C MET A 126 7.93 13.65 -16.52
N LYS A 127 7.41 14.82 -16.94
CA LYS A 127 6.35 14.95 -17.94
C LYS A 127 6.88 15.09 -19.38
N ASN A 128 8.16 15.41 -19.56
CA ASN A 128 8.77 15.62 -20.86
C ASN A 128 8.83 14.33 -21.68
N GLY A 129 8.36 14.35 -22.94
CA GLY A 129 8.27 13.17 -23.79
C GLY A 129 9.62 12.51 -24.08
N ALA A 130 10.71 13.30 -24.27
CA ALA A 130 12.04 12.75 -24.50
C ALA A 130 12.59 12.04 -23.27
N VAL A 131 12.41 12.63 -22.08
CA VAL A 131 12.77 11.99 -20.80
C VAL A 131 11.99 10.70 -20.60
N ARG A 132 10.68 10.71 -20.88
CA ARG A 132 9.82 9.52 -20.81
C ARG A 132 10.26 8.41 -21.76
N TRP A 133 10.64 8.80 -22.98
CA TRP A 133 11.20 7.86 -23.97
C TRP A 133 12.52 7.28 -23.47
N LEU A 134 13.39 8.08 -22.87
CA LEU A 134 14.67 7.63 -22.31
C LEU A 134 14.46 6.66 -21.15
N LEU A 135 13.53 6.94 -20.23
CA LEU A 135 13.17 6.06 -19.13
C LEU A 135 12.60 4.71 -19.63
N ASP A 136 11.79 4.75 -20.70
CA ASP A 136 11.27 3.54 -21.35
C ASP A 136 12.38 2.73 -22.01
N ALA A 137 13.29 3.37 -22.75
CA ALA A 137 14.35 2.70 -23.48
C ALA A 137 15.41 2.09 -22.55
N LEU A 138 15.86 2.84 -21.53
CA LEU A 138 16.97 2.43 -20.66
C LEU A 138 16.51 1.64 -19.43
N LEU A 139 15.42 2.08 -18.80
CA LEU A 139 14.92 1.50 -17.55
C LEU A 139 13.70 0.63 -17.74
N ARG A 140 13.14 0.53 -18.94
CA ARG A 140 11.91 -0.21 -19.23
C ARG A 140 10.75 0.18 -18.29
N ILE A 141 10.67 1.49 -17.94
CA ILE A 141 9.53 2.12 -17.31
C ILE A 141 8.61 2.61 -18.40
N ASP A 142 7.40 2.07 -18.49
CA ASP A 142 6.51 2.36 -19.62
C ASP A 142 6.23 3.87 -19.75
N ARG A 143 6.49 4.42 -20.94
CA ARG A 143 6.30 5.85 -21.19
C ARG A 143 4.85 6.34 -21.15
N ARG A 144 3.88 5.45 -21.23
CA ARG A 144 2.45 5.76 -21.12
C ARG A 144 2.00 5.94 -19.67
N ARG A 145 2.76 5.36 -18.70
CA ARG A 145 2.44 5.43 -17.27
C ARG A 145 2.67 6.82 -16.70
N ASP A 146 1.65 7.44 -16.11
CA ASP A 146 1.84 8.67 -15.35
C ASP A 146 2.75 8.42 -14.14
N LEU A 147 3.78 9.24 -14.03
CA LEU A 147 4.69 9.20 -12.89
C LEU A 147 4.21 10.20 -11.83
N PRO A 148 4.30 9.83 -10.52
CA PRO A 148 3.86 10.73 -9.46
C PRO A 148 4.73 11.98 -9.42
N GLY A 149 4.09 13.14 -9.25
CA GLY A 149 4.81 14.39 -9.00
C GLY A 149 5.35 14.44 -7.59
N TYR A 150 6.35 15.33 -7.37
CA TYR A 150 6.91 15.60 -6.05
C TYR A 150 6.43 16.95 -5.54
N GLU A 151 6.23 17.05 -4.23
CA GLU A 151 5.75 18.24 -3.54
C GLU A 151 6.76 18.75 -2.52
N TYR A 152 6.90 20.09 -2.43
CA TYR A 152 7.74 20.76 -1.44
C TYR A 152 7.04 21.97 -0.87
N PRO A 153 7.05 22.20 0.47
CA PRO A 153 7.76 21.39 1.49
C PRO A 153 7.19 19.99 1.64
N THR A 154 8.05 19.02 2.02
CA THR A 154 7.60 17.66 2.34
C THR A 154 6.67 17.70 3.55
N PHE A 155 5.81 16.66 3.72
CA PHE A 155 4.93 16.57 4.89
C PHE A 155 5.69 16.68 6.21
N HIS A 156 6.79 15.92 6.37
CA HIS A 156 7.60 15.96 7.58
C HIS A 156 8.17 17.35 7.88
N ARG A 157 8.63 18.06 6.84
CA ARG A 157 9.12 19.43 6.99
C ARG A 157 8.00 20.37 7.41
N TRP A 158 6.83 20.28 6.78
CA TRP A 158 5.65 21.06 7.15
C TRP A 158 5.24 20.78 8.61
N PHE A 159 5.17 19.50 9.00
CA PHE A 159 4.77 19.14 10.37
C PHE A 159 5.71 19.74 11.43
N ARG A 160 7.03 19.73 11.17
CA ARG A 160 8.02 20.31 12.09
C ARG A 160 7.96 21.83 12.24
N THR A 161 7.32 22.56 11.33
CA THR A 161 7.12 24.01 11.44
C THR A 161 5.87 24.39 12.25
N ARG A 162 5.08 23.40 12.66
CA ARG A 162 3.86 23.61 13.43
C ARG A 162 4.19 23.80 14.93
N PRO A 163 3.35 24.57 15.66
CA PRO A 163 3.47 24.64 17.11
C PRO A 163 3.27 23.23 17.71
N ALA A 164 3.90 23.01 18.86
CA ALA A 164 3.65 21.79 19.62
C ALA A 164 2.17 21.71 20.03
N PRO A 165 1.57 20.51 20.03
CA PRO A 165 0.19 20.36 20.46
C PRO A 165 0.03 20.83 21.93
N GLU A 166 -1.11 21.43 22.22
CA GLU A 166 -1.45 21.87 23.58
C GLU A 166 -1.44 20.67 24.55
N GLY A 167 -0.92 20.93 25.75
CA GLY A 167 -0.84 19.90 26.79
C GLY A 167 -2.23 19.38 27.23
N GLY A 168 -2.27 18.12 27.74
CA GLY A 168 -3.48 17.52 28.30
C GLY A 168 -4.38 16.77 27.32
N ARG A 169 -4.15 16.86 26.01
CA ARG A 169 -4.89 16.07 25.01
C ARG A 169 -4.35 14.64 24.91
N ARG A 170 -5.23 13.67 24.61
CA ARG A 170 -4.82 12.29 24.25
C ARG A 170 -3.91 12.34 23.03
N LYS A 171 -2.74 11.70 23.14
CA LYS A 171 -1.79 11.60 22.02
C LYS A 171 -2.15 10.48 21.07
N VAL A 172 -1.91 10.71 19.79
CA VAL A 172 -1.91 9.70 18.72
C VAL A 172 -0.68 9.92 17.85
N ALA A 173 0.00 8.84 17.47
CA ALA A 173 1.16 8.92 16.59
C ALA A 173 0.72 8.70 15.13
N TYR A 174 1.34 9.43 14.19
CA TYR A 174 1.02 9.29 12.77
C TYR A 174 2.20 8.73 11.99
N PHE A 175 1.97 7.56 11.38
CA PHE A 175 2.87 6.96 10.40
C PHE A 175 2.44 7.40 8.99
N TYR A 176 3.13 8.40 8.43
CA TYR A 176 2.75 9.02 7.16
C TYR A 176 3.21 8.24 5.93
N GLY A 177 4.30 7.42 6.04
CA GLY A 177 4.88 6.71 4.91
C GLY A 177 5.63 7.62 3.92
N CYS A 178 6.39 7.00 2.99
CA CYS A 178 7.26 7.76 2.08
C CYS A 178 6.47 8.55 1.02
N PHE A 179 5.39 7.99 0.49
CA PHE A 179 4.62 8.62 -0.58
C PHE A 179 3.87 9.88 -0.10
N THR A 180 3.23 9.81 1.06
CA THR A 180 2.61 10.98 1.70
C THR A 180 3.64 12.06 2.04
N ASN A 181 4.88 11.65 2.38
CA ASN A 181 5.93 12.63 2.69
C ASN A 181 6.28 13.52 1.49
N THR A 182 6.37 12.95 0.29
CA THR A 182 7.02 13.61 -0.86
C THR A 182 6.14 13.80 -2.09
N ASN A 183 5.02 13.07 -2.21
CA ASN A 183 4.21 13.05 -3.42
C ASN A 183 2.75 13.50 -3.19
N GLU A 184 2.16 13.22 -2.04
CA GLU A 184 0.80 13.61 -1.68
C GLU A 184 0.78 14.21 -0.26
N THR A 185 1.51 15.32 -0.06
CA THR A 185 1.66 15.96 1.27
C THR A 185 0.34 16.43 1.87
N ASP A 186 -0.64 16.74 1.01
CA ASP A 186 -1.98 17.16 1.43
C ASP A 186 -2.75 16.04 2.15
N VAL A 187 -2.50 14.76 1.81
CA VAL A 187 -3.08 13.62 2.57
C VAL A 187 -2.59 13.64 4.01
N GLY A 188 -1.30 13.85 4.22
CA GLY A 188 -0.72 13.93 5.56
C GLY A 188 -1.23 15.13 6.37
N LYS A 189 -1.36 16.30 5.71
CA LYS A 189 -1.93 17.49 6.33
C LYS A 189 -3.38 17.25 6.75
N ALA A 190 -4.19 16.72 5.85
CA ALA A 190 -5.58 16.38 6.14
C ALA A 190 -5.71 15.38 7.28
N ALA A 191 -4.84 14.35 7.31
CA ALA A 191 -4.81 13.38 8.41
C ALA A 191 -4.57 14.06 9.77
N VAL A 192 -3.59 14.96 9.85
CA VAL A 192 -3.29 15.71 11.08
C VAL A 192 -4.46 16.61 11.46
N GLU A 193 -4.99 17.39 10.52
CA GLU A 193 -6.08 18.34 10.76
C GLU A 193 -7.36 17.62 11.23
N VAL A 194 -7.70 16.48 10.64
CA VAL A 194 -8.86 15.68 11.05
C VAL A 194 -8.66 15.08 12.45
N LEU A 195 -7.47 14.53 12.75
CA LEU A 195 -7.17 13.99 14.08
C LEU A 195 -7.23 15.08 15.17
N GLU A 196 -6.70 16.26 14.89
CA GLU A 196 -6.73 17.40 15.81
C GLU A 196 -8.14 17.94 16.02
N ALA A 197 -8.98 17.96 14.99
CA ALA A 197 -10.39 18.32 15.12
C ALA A 197 -11.13 17.34 16.06
N HIS A 198 -10.70 16.08 16.13
CA HIS A 198 -11.21 15.09 17.09
C HIS A 198 -10.61 15.22 18.49
N GLY A 199 -9.94 16.35 18.80
CA GLY A 199 -9.40 16.62 20.13
C GLY A 199 -8.09 15.89 20.47
N LEU A 200 -7.42 15.31 19.47
CA LEU A 200 -6.18 14.56 19.66
C LEU A 200 -4.95 15.45 19.51
N ALA A 201 -3.88 15.10 20.21
CA ALA A 201 -2.55 15.69 20.03
C ALA A 201 -1.74 14.76 19.10
N VAL A 202 -1.54 15.18 17.85
CA VAL A 202 -0.80 14.38 16.87
C VAL A 202 0.70 14.51 17.12
N VAL A 203 1.38 13.36 17.21
CA VAL A 203 2.84 13.27 17.25
C VAL A 203 3.34 12.48 16.04
N VAL A 204 4.52 12.82 15.55
CA VAL A 204 5.14 12.12 14.43
C VAL A 204 6.47 11.54 14.89
N PRO A 205 6.51 10.26 15.27
CA PRO A 205 7.76 9.59 15.65
C PRO A 205 8.72 9.48 14.47
N PRO A 206 10.02 9.36 14.71
CA PRO A 206 10.96 9.00 13.67
C PRO A 206 10.52 7.72 12.97
N GLN A 207 10.58 7.72 11.63
CA GLN A 207 10.13 6.59 10.83
C GLN A 207 10.88 6.51 9.49
N ARG A 208 10.81 5.37 8.84
CA ARG A 208 11.37 5.09 7.52
C ARG A 208 10.27 4.53 6.61
N CYS A 209 10.58 4.36 5.32
CA CYS A 209 9.69 3.61 4.44
C CYS A 209 9.34 2.25 5.07
N CYS A 210 8.09 1.83 4.96
CA CYS A 210 7.64 0.53 5.52
C CYS A 210 8.34 -0.69 4.90
N GLY A 211 8.92 -0.54 3.70
CA GLY A 211 9.63 -1.62 3.00
C GLY A 211 8.78 -2.46 2.06
N ILE A 212 7.48 -2.18 1.91
CA ILE A 212 6.61 -2.95 1.01
C ILE A 212 7.08 -2.95 -0.46
N PRO A 213 7.68 -1.87 -1.02
CA PRO A 213 8.23 -1.93 -2.37
C PRO A 213 9.36 -2.96 -2.52
N ARG A 214 10.19 -3.13 -1.49
CA ARG A 214 11.26 -4.13 -1.46
C ARG A 214 10.68 -5.55 -1.40
N LEU A 215 9.71 -5.77 -0.52
CA LEU A 215 9.00 -7.05 -0.44
C LEU A 215 8.38 -7.42 -1.79
N GLY A 216 7.71 -6.48 -2.46
CA GLY A 216 7.06 -6.67 -3.76
C GLY A 216 8.00 -7.09 -4.90
N VAL A 217 9.29 -6.74 -4.83
CA VAL A 217 10.32 -7.19 -5.79
C VAL A 217 11.17 -8.35 -5.27
N GLY A 218 10.80 -8.99 -4.15
CA GLY A 218 11.51 -10.13 -3.59
C GLY A 218 12.77 -9.77 -2.82
N ASP A 219 12.98 -8.49 -2.44
CA ASP A 219 14.12 -8.05 -1.60
C ASP A 219 13.81 -8.27 -0.12
N LEU A 220 13.76 -9.52 0.31
CA LEU A 220 13.51 -9.86 1.72
C LEU A 220 14.57 -9.29 2.68
N PRO A 221 15.89 -9.37 2.39
CA PRO A 221 16.89 -8.79 3.29
C PRO A 221 16.71 -7.28 3.47
N GLY A 222 16.49 -6.54 2.38
CA GLY A 222 16.24 -5.11 2.43
C GLY A 222 14.92 -4.75 3.11
N ALA A 223 13.87 -5.55 2.93
CA ALA A 223 12.60 -5.37 3.63
C ALA A 223 12.76 -5.61 5.15
N ARG A 224 13.50 -6.65 5.57
CA ARG A 224 13.81 -6.94 6.98
C ARG A 224 14.60 -5.80 7.63
N GLU A 225 15.62 -5.29 6.94
CA GLU A 225 16.41 -4.16 7.44
C GLU A 225 15.51 -2.94 7.72
N MET A 226 14.65 -2.58 6.77
CA MET A 226 13.73 -1.44 6.93
C MET A 226 12.71 -1.68 8.02
N GLY A 227 12.13 -2.87 8.08
CA GLY A 227 11.17 -3.26 9.10
C GLY A 227 11.78 -3.25 10.50
N GLY A 228 12.96 -3.83 10.69
CA GLY A 228 13.67 -3.82 11.95
C GLY A 228 13.97 -2.39 12.46
N ARG A 229 14.37 -1.49 11.54
CA ARG A 229 14.56 -0.07 11.88
C ARG A 229 13.25 0.60 12.31
N ASN A 230 12.14 0.36 11.61
CA ASN A 230 10.84 0.93 11.99
C ASN A 230 10.36 0.38 13.33
N ILE A 231 10.51 -0.92 13.61
CA ILE A 231 10.17 -1.49 14.90
C ILE A 231 10.95 -0.78 16.02
N ALA A 232 12.26 -0.63 15.87
CA ALA A 232 13.09 0.04 16.87
C ALA A 232 12.68 1.51 17.11
N LEU A 233 12.20 2.21 16.07
CA LEU A 233 11.78 3.61 16.15
C LEU A 233 10.36 3.78 16.70
N LEU A 234 9.46 2.83 16.46
CA LEU A 234 8.03 2.95 16.77
C LEU A 234 7.64 2.27 18.09
N LEU A 235 8.32 1.19 18.50
CA LEU A 235 8.01 0.49 19.74
C LEU A 235 8.05 1.38 21.00
N PRO A 236 8.98 2.33 21.17
CA PRO A 236 8.93 3.24 22.31
C PRO A 236 7.59 3.97 22.44
N THR A 237 7.05 4.45 21.31
CA THR A 237 5.73 5.13 21.26
C THR A 237 4.60 4.19 21.69
N VAL A 238 4.61 2.94 21.22
CA VAL A 238 3.63 1.93 21.59
C VAL A 238 3.72 1.60 23.08
N ARG A 239 4.93 1.49 23.63
CA ARG A 239 5.18 1.20 25.06
C ARG A 239 4.78 2.35 25.99
N GLU A 240 4.74 3.58 25.48
CA GLU A 240 4.11 4.72 26.16
C GLU A 240 2.58 4.68 26.14
N GLY A 241 1.97 3.65 25.55
CA GLY A 241 0.52 3.51 25.44
C GLY A 241 -0.12 4.35 24.34
N ILE A 242 0.70 4.92 23.41
CA ILE A 242 0.23 5.77 22.32
C ILE A 242 -0.11 4.88 21.11
N ASP A 243 -1.32 5.01 20.60
CA ASP A 243 -1.75 4.35 19.37
C ASP A 243 -1.10 5.01 18.15
N ILE A 244 -0.80 4.22 17.13
CA ILE A 244 -0.21 4.68 15.87
C ILE A 244 -1.26 4.53 14.77
N VAL A 245 -1.52 5.60 14.01
CA VAL A 245 -2.41 5.58 12.85
C VAL A 245 -1.62 5.74 11.57
N PHE A 246 -2.10 5.11 10.48
CA PHE A 246 -1.53 5.24 9.15
C PHE A 246 -2.63 5.59 8.13
N SER A 247 -2.26 6.30 7.05
CA SER A 247 -3.16 6.68 5.95
C SER A 247 -2.87 5.94 4.64
N SER A 248 -1.94 4.98 4.65
CA SER A 248 -1.63 4.15 3.50
C SER A 248 -1.89 2.69 3.84
N THR A 249 -2.86 2.08 3.17
CA THR A 249 -3.20 0.67 3.38
C THR A 249 -2.05 -0.28 3.05
N SER A 250 -1.17 0.10 2.12
CA SER A 250 0.04 -0.66 1.79
C SER A 250 1.04 -0.64 2.93
N CYS A 251 1.24 0.53 3.56
CA CYS A 251 2.06 0.63 4.77
C CYS A 251 1.43 -0.13 5.94
N GLY A 252 0.11 -0.02 6.10
CA GLY A 252 -0.63 -0.73 7.15
C GLY A 252 -0.49 -2.24 7.04
N LEU A 253 -0.68 -2.80 5.85
CA LEU A 253 -0.48 -4.23 5.60
C LEU A 253 0.94 -4.67 5.97
N MET A 254 1.94 -3.91 5.53
CA MET A 254 3.35 -4.22 5.81
C MET A 254 3.66 -4.21 7.30
N LEU A 255 3.27 -3.15 8.02
CA LEU A 255 3.55 -2.96 9.45
C LEU A 255 2.75 -3.92 10.33
N ARG A 256 1.48 -4.15 10.00
CA ARG A 256 0.55 -4.90 10.84
C ARG A 256 0.62 -6.41 10.61
N HIS A 257 0.93 -6.83 9.37
CA HIS A 257 0.95 -8.25 9.00
C HIS A 257 2.32 -8.75 8.56
N GLU A 258 2.94 -8.11 7.57
CA GLU A 258 4.10 -8.68 6.89
C GLU A 258 5.37 -8.67 7.75
N TYR A 259 5.50 -7.71 8.67
CA TYR A 259 6.61 -7.68 9.63
C TYR A 259 6.65 -8.93 10.51
N GLY A 260 5.47 -9.42 10.94
CA GLY A 260 5.36 -10.68 11.70
C GLY A 260 5.39 -11.91 10.80
N ARG A 261 4.47 -11.98 9.85
CA ARG A 261 4.18 -13.21 9.08
C ARG A 261 5.28 -13.60 8.10
N ILE A 262 5.78 -12.65 7.31
CA ILE A 262 6.77 -12.93 6.26
C ILE A 262 8.19 -12.64 6.72
N LEU A 263 8.38 -11.51 7.39
CA LEU A 263 9.72 -11.10 7.79
C LEU A 263 10.14 -11.65 9.15
N ASN A 264 9.20 -12.16 9.94
CA ASN A 264 9.44 -12.73 11.27
C ASN A 264 10.30 -11.81 12.16
N LEU A 265 9.91 -10.53 12.25
CA LEU A 265 10.66 -9.52 12.98
C LEU A 265 10.28 -9.52 14.47
N PRO A 266 11.25 -9.54 15.40
CA PRO A 266 10.97 -9.39 16.82
C PRO A 266 10.25 -8.06 17.12
N GLY A 267 9.21 -8.08 17.94
CA GLY A 267 8.41 -6.91 18.30
C GLY A 267 7.32 -6.53 17.30
N ALA A 268 7.18 -7.27 16.18
CA ALA A 268 6.16 -7.00 15.17
C ALA A 268 4.73 -7.15 15.74
N GLU A 269 4.47 -8.15 16.55
CA GLU A 269 3.15 -8.38 17.16
C GLU A 269 2.80 -7.28 18.17
N GLU A 270 3.77 -6.86 19.00
CA GLU A 270 3.60 -5.75 19.96
C GLU A 270 3.25 -4.46 19.21
N LEU A 271 3.96 -4.17 18.12
CA LEU A 271 3.70 -3.02 17.26
C LEU A 271 2.31 -3.11 16.60
N ALA A 272 1.97 -4.27 16.03
CA ALA A 272 0.71 -4.49 15.32
C ALA A 272 -0.53 -4.28 16.20
N GLY A 273 -0.45 -4.62 17.50
CA GLY A 273 -1.53 -4.45 18.45
C GLY A 273 -1.97 -3.00 18.73
N ARG A 274 -1.14 -2.02 18.32
CA ARG A 274 -1.40 -0.58 18.47
C ARG A 274 -1.36 0.20 17.17
N LEU A 275 -1.46 -0.51 16.03
CA LEU A 275 -1.49 0.08 14.69
C LEU A 275 -2.91 0.05 14.13
N PHE A 276 -3.42 1.20 13.70
CA PHE A 276 -4.76 1.34 13.15
C PHE A 276 -4.73 2.08 11.81
N ASP A 277 -5.61 1.69 10.89
CA ASP A 277 -5.96 2.58 9.78
C ASP A 277 -6.58 3.85 10.34
N ILE A 278 -6.30 5.00 9.72
CA ILE A 278 -6.79 6.28 10.23
C ILE A 278 -8.32 6.34 10.25
N CYS A 279 -8.99 5.78 9.24
CA CYS A 279 -10.44 5.74 9.20
C CYS A 279 -11.02 4.72 10.20
N GLU A 280 -10.34 3.58 10.42
CA GLU A 280 -10.66 2.63 11.48
C GLU A 280 -10.62 3.31 12.86
N PHE A 281 -9.54 4.06 13.11
CA PHE A 281 -9.35 4.76 14.37
C PHE A 281 -10.40 5.86 14.60
N LEU A 282 -10.68 6.67 13.58
CA LEU A 282 -11.68 7.73 13.66
C LEU A 282 -13.11 7.16 13.83
N LEU A 283 -13.44 6.09 13.11
CA LEU A 283 -14.75 5.44 13.25
C LEU A 283 -14.96 4.94 14.69
N ARG A 284 -13.96 4.29 15.27
CA ARG A 284 -14.00 3.88 16.68
C ARG A 284 -14.22 5.04 17.64
N LEU A 285 -13.63 6.22 17.39
CA LEU A 285 -13.88 7.40 18.22
C LEU A 285 -15.33 7.88 18.13
N HIS A 286 -15.95 7.76 16.96
CA HIS A 286 -17.38 8.08 16.80
C HIS A 286 -18.29 7.04 17.48
N GLU A 287 -17.99 5.75 17.34
CA GLU A 287 -18.77 4.65 17.95
C GLU A 287 -18.68 4.64 19.48
N GLU A 288 -17.55 5.03 20.04
CA GLU A 288 -17.34 5.13 21.49
C GLU A 288 -17.85 6.47 22.08
N GLU A 289 -18.57 7.27 21.28
CA GLU A 289 -19.07 8.61 21.65
C GLU A 289 -17.97 9.56 22.18
N LYS A 290 -16.72 9.30 21.80
CA LYS A 290 -15.56 10.13 22.19
C LYS A 290 -15.26 11.26 21.20
N SER A 291 -16.08 11.41 20.16
CA SER A 291 -15.94 12.46 19.16
C SER A 291 -17.16 13.36 19.15
N ALA A 292 -16.92 14.66 19.33
CA ALA A 292 -17.92 15.71 19.15
C ALA A 292 -17.90 16.33 17.73
N VAL A 293 -17.10 15.78 16.83
CA VAL A 293 -16.95 16.29 15.47
C VAL A 293 -18.21 16.06 14.67
N THR A 294 -18.71 17.14 14.07
CA THR A 294 -19.80 17.10 13.09
C THR A 294 -19.29 17.54 11.73
N PHE A 295 -19.91 17.02 10.67
CA PHE A 295 -19.54 17.37 9.32
C PHE A 295 -20.56 18.31 8.67
N ARG A 296 -20.05 19.27 7.90
CA ARG A 296 -20.86 20.14 7.06
C ARG A 296 -21.41 19.36 5.85
N PRO A 297 -22.61 19.69 5.38
CA PRO A 297 -23.18 19.03 4.21
C PRO A 297 -22.31 19.15 2.95
N ARG A 298 -22.22 18.05 2.18
CA ARG A 298 -21.54 17.97 0.89
C ARG A 298 -22.46 17.31 -0.13
N SER A 299 -23.10 18.14 -0.98
CA SER A 299 -23.98 17.61 -2.04
C SER A 299 -23.15 17.18 -3.24
N MET A 300 -22.71 15.92 -3.26
CA MET A 300 -22.00 15.31 -4.37
C MET A 300 -22.16 13.79 -4.36
N LYS A 301 -21.92 13.17 -5.52
CA LYS A 301 -21.90 11.73 -5.71
C LYS A 301 -20.46 11.22 -5.69
N ALA A 302 -20.12 10.42 -4.71
CA ALA A 302 -18.79 9.86 -4.53
C ALA A 302 -18.79 8.33 -4.74
N ALA A 303 -17.78 7.83 -5.45
CA ALA A 303 -17.48 6.40 -5.50
C ALA A 303 -16.37 6.10 -4.52
N TYR A 304 -16.54 5.13 -3.62
CA TYR A 304 -15.47 4.63 -2.77
C TYR A 304 -14.93 3.31 -3.33
N PHE A 305 -13.64 3.29 -3.66
CA PHE A 305 -12.94 2.08 -4.08
C PHE A 305 -12.15 1.50 -2.91
N ALA A 306 -12.51 0.28 -2.47
CA ALA A 306 -11.82 -0.43 -1.39
C ALA A 306 -10.56 -1.12 -1.93
N PRO A 307 -9.34 -0.67 -1.55
CA PRO A 307 -8.09 -1.28 -2.02
C PRO A 307 -7.92 -2.72 -1.55
N CYS A 308 -7.21 -3.53 -2.36
CA CYS A 308 -6.91 -4.93 -1.99
C CYS A 308 -6.17 -5.05 -0.65
N HIS A 309 -5.22 -4.16 -0.37
CA HIS A 309 -4.49 -4.16 0.89
C HIS A 309 -5.36 -3.77 2.09
N LEU A 310 -6.37 -2.87 1.92
CA LEU A 310 -7.34 -2.59 2.96
C LEU A 310 -8.16 -3.85 3.29
N ARG A 311 -8.68 -4.49 2.24
CA ARG A 311 -9.45 -5.73 2.41
C ARG A 311 -8.64 -6.83 3.12
N SER A 312 -7.33 -6.91 2.84
CA SER A 312 -6.42 -7.87 3.48
C SER A 312 -6.10 -7.55 4.95
N LEU A 313 -6.39 -6.33 5.42
CA LEU A 313 -6.28 -5.97 6.84
C LEU A 313 -7.43 -6.51 7.69
N ASP A 314 -8.51 -6.98 7.06
CA ASP A 314 -9.71 -7.55 7.70
C ASP A 314 -10.36 -6.60 8.73
N ILE A 315 -10.41 -5.31 8.40
CA ILE A 315 -10.99 -4.24 9.24
C ILE A 315 -12.33 -3.70 8.70
N GLY A 316 -12.93 -4.38 7.73
CA GLY A 316 -14.13 -3.89 7.07
C GLY A 316 -13.86 -2.70 6.12
N LEU A 317 -14.81 -1.77 6.04
CA LEU A 317 -14.75 -0.59 5.19
C LEU A 317 -14.91 0.71 6.00
N PRO A 318 -14.03 0.99 6.99
CA PRO A 318 -14.23 2.09 7.93
C PRO A 318 -14.30 3.46 7.27
N ALA A 319 -13.58 3.67 6.17
CA ALA A 319 -13.66 4.91 5.40
C ALA A 319 -15.06 5.13 4.80
N LEU A 320 -15.70 4.07 4.28
CA LEU A 320 -17.05 4.15 3.74
C LEU A 320 -18.07 4.51 4.83
N GLU A 321 -17.96 3.89 6.01
CA GLU A 321 -18.83 4.19 7.16
C GLU A 321 -18.67 5.65 7.64
N LEU A 322 -17.44 6.12 7.79
CA LEU A 322 -17.17 7.52 8.15
C LEU A 322 -17.73 8.51 7.09
N LEU A 323 -17.54 8.22 5.81
CA LEU A 323 -18.03 9.08 4.75
C LEU A 323 -19.56 9.18 4.74
N ARG A 324 -20.27 8.14 5.16
CA ARG A 324 -21.73 8.17 5.33
C ARG A 324 -22.21 9.12 6.43
N LEU A 325 -21.33 9.49 7.37
CA LEU A 325 -21.64 10.50 8.40
C LEU A 325 -21.67 11.93 7.83
N VAL A 326 -21.14 12.16 6.62
CA VAL A 326 -21.16 13.48 5.97
C VAL A 326 -22.53 13.75 5.36
N PRO A 327 -23.30 14.72 5.87
CA PRO A 327 -24.64 14.98 5.37
C PRO A 327 -24.65 15.37 3.88
N GLY A 328 -25.57 14.83 3.11
CA GLY A 328 -25.72 15.12 1.68
C GLY A 328 -24.72 14.46 0.75
N LEU A 329 -23.75 13.68 1.27
CA LEU A 329 -22.83 12.91 0.46
C LEU A 329 -23.46 11.58 0.02
N ASP A 330 -23.74 11.41 -1.29
CA ASP A 330 -24.15 10.12 -1.86
C ASP A 330 -22.88 9.27 -2.14
N VAL A 331 -22.39 8.57 -1.12
CA VAL A 331 -21.21 7.71 -1.25
C VAL A 331 -21.60 6.25 -1.42
N ARG A 332 -21.07 5.61 -2.47
CA ARG A 332 -21.34 4.20 -2.78
C ARG A 332 -20.02 3.44 -3.03
N LEU A 333 -20.03 2.17 -2.64
CA LEU A 333 -18.93 1.27 -2.94
C LEU A 333 -18.83 1.04 -4.45
N LEU A 334 -17.63 1.19 -4.99
CA LEU A 334 -17.32 0.86 -6.38
C LEU A 334 -17.03 -0.64 -6.49
N GLU A 335 -17.84 -1.34 -7.26
CA GLU A 335 -17.73 -2.79 -7.45
C GLU A 335 -16.62 -3.14 -8.43
N ALA A 336 -15.39 -3.22 -7.91
CA ALA A 336 -14.21 -3.67 -8.65
C ALA A 336 -13.20 -4.32 -7.70
N ASP A 337 -12.54 -5.37 -8.16
CA ASP A 337 -11.63 -6.15 -7.31
C ASP A 337 -10.25 -5.54 -7.17
N CYS A 338 -9.72 -4.93 -8.23
CA CYS A 338 -8.35 -4.45 -8.27
C CYS A 338 -8.21 -3.23 -9.19
N CYS A 339 -7.37 -2.28 -8.80
CA CYS A 339 -7.04 -1.15 -9.68
C CYS A 339 -6.03 -1.51 -10.78
N GLY A 340 -5.31 -2.62 -10.64
CA GLY A 340 -4.33 -3.11 -11.60
C GLY A 340 -2.89 -2.67 -11.37
N LEU A 341 -2.62 -1.61 -10.60
CA LEU A 341 -1.24 -1.08 -10.49
C LEU A 341 -0.26 -2.03 -9.81
N GLY A 342 -0.67 -2.68 -8.69
CA GLY A 342 0.20 -3.61 -7.95
C GLY A 342 1.51 -2.98 -7.46
N GLY A 343 1.46 -1.78 -6.88
CA GLY A 343 2.64 -1.04 -6.45
C GLY A 343 3.56 -0.68 -7.62
N LEU A 344 4.78 -1.24 -7.63
CA LEU A 344 5.75 -0.99 -8.71
C LEU A 344 5.48 -1.81 -9.99
N TYR A 345 4.52 -2.74 -9.95
CA TYR A 345 4.23 -3.67 -11.05
C TYR A 345 3.81 -2.94 -12.33
N GLY A 346 2.81 -2.08 -12.27
CA GLY A 346 2.25 -1.40 -13.44
C GLY A 346 3.12 -0.27 -14.01
N PHE A 347 4.28 0.03 -13.41
CA PHE A 347 5.27 0.93 -14.00
C PHE A 347 6.17 0.22 -15.01
N LYS A 348 6.29 -1.11 -14.92
CA LYS A 348 7.17 -1.92 -15.74
C LYS A 348 6.57 -2.12 -17.12
N LYS A 349 7.34 -1.86 -18.17
CA LYS A 349 6.91 -1.94 -19.58
C LYS A 349 6.25 -3.28 -19.92
N GLU A 350 6.86 -4.37 -19.48
CA GLU A 350 6.38 -5.74 -19.71
C GLU A 350 5.10 -6.11 -18.96
N LYS A 351 4.69 -5.26 -18.01
CA LYS A 351 3.51 -5.48 -17.14
C LYS A 351 2.43 -4.41 -17.30
N PHE A 352 2.74 -3.32 -18.01
CA PHE A 352 1.86 -2.18 -18.16
C PHE A 352 0.48 -2.56 -18.74
N THR A 353 0.48 -3.27 -19.88
CA THR A 353 -0.78 -3.70 -20.53
C THR A 353 -1.60 -4.64 -19.64
N ILE A 354 -0.93 -5.53 -18.88
CA ILE A 354 -1.62 -6.40 -17.92
C ILE A 354 -2.28 -5.55 -16.81
N ALA A 355 -1.57 -4.52 -16.33
CA ALA A 355 -2.09 -3.62 -15.30
C ALA A 355 -3.30 -2.83 -15.78
N GLU A 356 -3.30 -2.37 -17.04
CA GLU A 356 -4.47 -1.70 -17.64
C GLU A 356 -5.64 -2.65 -17.83
N GLU A 357 -5.37 -3.86 -18.31
CA GLU A 357 -6.41 -4.88 -18.51
C GLU A 357 -7.11 -5.26 -17.20
N ILE A 358 -6.34 -5.40 -16.10
CA ILE A 358 -6.91 -5.60 -14.75
C ILE A 358 -7.80 -4.42 -14.35
N GLY A 359 -7.43 -3.19 -14.71
CA GLY A 359 -8.17 -1.98 -14.36
C GLY A 359 -9.47 -1.76 -15.14
N LYS A 360 -9.77 -2.55 -16.16
CA LYS A 360 -10.99 -2.37 -16.98
C LYS A 360 -12.27 -2.53 -16.18
N ASP A 361 -12.38 -3.54 -15.33
CA ASP A 361 -13.57 -3.74 -14.48
C ASP A 361 -13.85 -2.49 -13.64
N LEU A 362 -12.79 -1.83 -13.15
CA LEU A 362 -12.91 -0.60 -12.39
C LEU A 362 -13.42 0.56 -13.27
N THR A 363 -12.87 0.74 -14.48
CA THR A 363 -13.32 1.81 -15.38
C THR A 363 -14.77 1.63 -15.80
N GLU A 364 -15.20 0.40 -16.11
CA GLU A 364 -16.58 0.08 -16.42
C GLU A 364 -17.52 0.36 -15.24
N ALA A 365 -17.09 0.06 -14.00
CA ALA A 365 -17.86 0.38 -12.80
C ALA A 365 -18.01 1.90 -12.60
N VAL A 366 -16.93 2.67 -12.87
CA VAL A 366 -16.95 4.14 -12.83
C VAL A 366 -17.90 4.70 -13.89
N ASP A 367 -17.86 4.19 -15.11
CA ASP A 367 -18.73 4.62 -16.21
C ASP A 367 -20.22 4.36 -15.92
N ARG A 368 -20.52 3.24 -15.26
CA ARG A 368 -21.91 2.95 -14.81
C ARG A 368 -22.36 3.87 -13.69
N MET A 369 -21.47 4.15 -12.73
CA MET A 369 -21.80 4.96 -11.55
C MET A 369 -21.82 6.46 -11.84
N LYS A 370 -20.94 6.95 -12.72
CA LYS A 370 -20.73 8.37 -13.05
C LYS A 370 -20.59 9.25 -11.80
N PRO A 371 -19.59 9.02 -10.96
CA PRO A 371 -19.37 9.80 -9.76
C PRO A 371 -18.71 11.15 -10.08
N ASP A 372 -18.95 12.16 -9.23
CA ASP A 372 -18.25 13.44 -9.27
C ASP A 372 -16.81 13.32 -8.80
N ILE A 373 -16.54 12.35 -7.89
CA ILE A 373 -15.25 12.11 -7.29
C ILE A 373 -15.08 10.64 -6.91
N ILE A 374 -13.84 10.17 -6.91
CA ILE A 374 -13.49 8.83 -6.42
C ILE A 374 -12.63 8.96 -5.16
N LEU A 375 -12.93 8.12 -4.18
CA LEU A 375 -12.23 8.08 -2.89
C LEU A 375 -11.59 6.71 -2.70
N THR A 376 -10.32 6.68 -2.26
CA THR A 376 -9.62 5.43 -1.93
C THR A 376 -8.41 5.67 -1.04
N ASP A 377 -8.15 4.75 -0.12
CA ASP A 377 -7.11 4.87 0.92
C ASP A 377 -5.69 4.58 0.40
N CYS A 378 -5.57 3.92 -0.76
CA CYS A 378 -4.28 3.51 -1.30
C CYS A 378 -3.74 4.51 -2.33
N GLU A 379 -2.52 4.99 -2.12
CA GLU A 379 -1.81 5.90 -3.04
C GLU A 379 -1.65 5.31 -4.45
N GLY A 380 -1.31 4.03 -4.53
CA GLY A 380 -1.21 3.32 -5.81
C GLY A 380 -2.55 3.28 -6.54
N CYS A 381 -3.65 3.02 -5.82
CA CYS A 381 -4.98 3.05 -6.41
C CYS A 381 -5.36 4.46 -6.87
N ARG A 382 -5.05 5.51 -6.09
CA ARG A 382 -5.31 6.90 -6.51
C ARG A 382 -4.59 7.24 -7.82
N MET A 383 -3.32 6.84 -7.96
CA MET A 383 -2.56 7.04 -9.19
C MET A 383 -3.17 6.29 -10.37
N GLN A 384 -3.48 5.00 -10.19
CA GLN A 384 -4.01 4.16 -11.26
C GLN A 384 -5.40 4.63 -11.72
N ILE A 385 -6.28 4.96 -10.79
CA ILE A 385 -7.64 5.41 -11.11
C ILE A 385 -7.60 6.75 -11.84
N ARG A 386 -6.76 7.72 -11.40
CA ARG A 386 -6.56 8.97 -12.13
C ARG A 386 -6.07 8.72 -13.57
N HIS A 387 -5.11 7.81 -13.74
CA HIS A 387 -4.57 7.46 -15.04
C HIS A 387 -5.62 6.85 -15.97
N LEU A 388 -6.46 5.96 -15.46
CA LEU A 388 -7.46 5.24 -16.25
C LEU A 388 -8.70 6.08 -16.56
N THR A 389 -9.13 6.95 -15.64
CA THR A 389 -10.44 7.64 -15.72
C THR A 389 -10.34 9.13 -15.97
N GLY A 390 -9.19 9.75 -15.68
CA GLY A 390 -9.04 11.21 -15.69
C GLY A 390 -9.80 11.94 -14.58
N LEU A 391 -10.56 11.24 -13.73
CA LEU A 391 -11.35 11.83 -12.66
C LEU A 391 -10.48 12.28 -11.47
N ARG A 392 -11.04 13.18 -10.67
CA ARG A 392 -10.46 13.57 -9.39
C ARG A 392 -10.54 12.38 -8.41
N VAL A 393 -9.40 11.99 -7.85
CA VAL A 393 -9.32 10.91 -6.86
C VAL A 393 -8.64 11.43 -5.61
N LEU A 394 -9.28 11.28 -4.46
CA LEU A 394 -8.78 11.74 -3.16
C LEU A 394 -8.67 10.57 -2.15
N HIS A 395 -7.89 10.80 -1.10
CA HIS A 395 -7.96 9.99 0.11
C HIS A 395 -9.21 10.39 0.93
N PRO A 396 -9.92 9.44 1.59
CA PRO A 396 -11.09 9.76 2.43
C PRO A 396 -10.86 10.90 3.43
N VAL A 397 -9.71 10.94 4.11
CA VAL A 397 -9.41 12.01 5.08
C VAL A 397 -9.37 13.42 4.48
N GLN A 398 -9.08 13.57 3.17
CA GLN A 398 -9.10 14.87 2.50
C GLN A 398 -10.55 15.38 2.38
N LEU A 399 -11.49 14.50 2.04
CA LEU A 399 -12.90 14.87 1.99
C LEU A 399 -13.45 15.13 3.39
N LEU A 400 -13.08 14.30 4.38
CA LEU A 400 -13.48 14.50 5.77
C LEU A 400 -12.97 15.84 6.30
N ARG A 401 -11.69 16.20 6.06
CA ARG A 401 -11.15 17.53 6.38
C ARG A 401 -11.97 18.65 5.76
N ASP A 402 -12.23 18.54 4.45
CA ASP A 402 -12.98 19.55 3.72
C ASP A 402 -14.43 19.68 4.22
N ALA A 403 -14.96 18.65 4.88
CA ALA A 403 -16.27 18.61 5.50
C ALA A 403 -16.30 18.95 7.00
N LEU A 404 -15.18 19.25 7.65
CA LEU A 404 -15.16 19.68 9.05
C LEU A 404 -16.02 20.91 9.27
N GLY A 405 -16.75 20.93 10.41
CA GLY A 405 -17.69 21.94 10.82
C GLY A 405 -17.06 23.27 11.30
#